data_5026767fe8169e98ef24c6e120a53710
#
_entry.id   5026767fe8169e98ef24c6e120a53710
#
_cell.length_a   1.000
_cell.length_b   1.000
_cell.length_c   1.000
_cell.angle_alpha   90.00
_cell.angle_beta   90.00
_cell.angle_gamma   90.00
#
_symmetry.space_group_name_H-M   'P 1'
#
loop_
_entity.id
_entity.type
_entity.pdbx_description
1 polymer ?
#
loop_
_entity_poly.entity_id
_entity_poly.type
_entity_poly.pdbx_seq_one_letter_code
_entity_poly.pdbx_strand_id
1 'polypeptide(L)'
;MRRALLVLVAAFALPGTADAAPQPSRWCGTDVQAGDRQPDAVAGFQFHVVYAFPADGGDGFAQLVLPIARDLAAIDEWWRAQDASRAPRFDLFPFPGCDTEFGNLDISRVQLPQAASAYSSDRTGFRSILVDLGGFDDPDKKYMVFYDGPVDDPFVCGRSPSNPLAGGANAIAVVYVRSLCEGLGSAAEIAVTTVHELIHNLGALPEGAPHPCPPDQGGDGHPCDGEQDVLFPSTSGGDVLSAKVLDLGRDDYYGHGGPQWDVQDSPWLEQLQSPDRLPPTAPARLNVTSRGGNVTLSWPAAADDGGAVRYRVYRDGAPVQETQATSFRDLAREGATVEYAVRARDGVNHLGERRAIRFTVGLGIVDEQGRLVRDTVAPGPVRSLRARRAGSRVTLSWGAAADRGRVRSYRVTRNGRQVAVTARRVLTVAASRARGVWAVRAVDRAGNLGVAGASLRLR
;
A
#
# COMPACT_ATOMS: atom_id res chain seq x y z
N MET A 1 -27.25 63.80 33.59
CA MET A 1 -27.40 62.48 32.92
C MET A 1 -26.10 62.10 32.27
N ARG A 2 -25.25 61.26 32.91
CA ARG A 2 -24.00 60.76 32.37
C ARG A 2 -24.28 59.40 31.75
N ARG A 3 -24.11 59.23 30.44
CA ARG A 3 -24.18 57.96 29.74
C ARG A 3 -22.86 57.23 29.90
N ALA A 4 -22.87 56.08 30.58
CA ALA A 4 -21.73 55.17 30.64
C ALA A 4 -21.66 54.39 29.32
N LEU A 5 -20.53 54.44 28.63
CA LEU A 5 -20.22 53.63 27.44
C LEU A 5 -19.65 52.30 27.91
N LEU A 6 -20.38 51.22 27.74
CA LEU A 6 -19.88 49.86 27.97
C LEU A 6 -19.06 49.45 26.73
N VAL A 7 -17.76 49.35 26.89
CA VAL A 7 -16.89 48.75 25.87
C VAL A 7 -16.90 47.23 26.08
N LEU A 8 -17.55 46.50 25.18
CA LEU A 8 -17.43 45.03 25.12
C LEU A 8 -16.06 44.70 24.51
N VAL A 9 -15.14 44.19 25.31
CA VAL A 9 -13.91 43.58 24.84
C VAL A 9 -14.25 42.15 24.44
N ALA A 10 -14.36 41.89 23.15
CA ALA A 10 -14.44 40.51 22.61
C ALA A 10 -13.05 39.89 22.75
N ALA A 11 -12.88 38.97 23.68
CA ALA A 11 -11.73 38.09 23.73
C ALA A 11 -11.77 37.14 22.53
N PHE A 12 -10.96 37.41 21.53
CA PHE A 12 -10.66 36.40 20.50
C PHE A 12 -9.83 35.31 21.19
N ALA A 13 -10.43 34.15 21.38
CA ALA A 13 -9.67 32.95 21.68
C ALA A 13 -8.81 32.64 20.44
N LEU A 14 -7.51 32.78 20.55
CA LEU A 14 -6.57 32.24 19.58
C LEU A 14 -6.79 30.72 19.48
N PRO A 15 -6.83 30.14 18.29
CA PRO A 15 -6.85 28.68 18.15
C PRO A 15 -5.64 28.14 18.90
N GLY A 16 -5.89 27.20 19.82
CA GLY A 16 -4.82 26.52 20.53
C GLY A 16 -3.89 25.87 19.53
N THR A 17 -2.61 26.19 19.60
CA THR A 17 -1.56 25.42 18.93
C THR A 17 -1.67 23.99 19.43
N ALA A 18 -1.77 23.00 18.53
CA ALA A 18 -1.64 21.62 18.91
C ALA A 18 -0.28 21.45 19.56
N ASP A 19 -0.25 21.12 20.85
CA ASP A 19 1.00 20.96 21.59
C ASP A 19 1.87 19.89 20.91
N ALA A 20 3.15 20.23 20.71
CA ALA A 20 4.13 19.28 20.22
C ALA A 20 4.29 18.11 21.20
N ALA A 21 4.60 16.94 20.69
CA ALA A 21 4.83 15.77 21.52
C ALA A 21 6.06 15.99 22.44
N PRO A 22 5.98 15.62 23.72
CA PRO A 22 7.11 15.82 24.62
C PRO A 22 8.30 14.94 24.21
N GLN A 23 9.52 15.49 24.33
CA GLN A 23 10.76 14.78 24.03
C GLN A 23 10.89 13.50 24.86
N PRO A 24 11.18 12.33 24.25
CA PRO A 24 11.29 11.08 24.98
C PRO A 24 12.53 11.06 25.88
N SER A 25 12.37 10.67 27.14
CA SER A 25 13.47 10.43 28.08
C SER A 25 14.11 9.06 27.84
N ARG A 26 13.37 8.15 27.24
CA ARG A 26 13.80 6.79 26.84
C ARG A 26 13.02 6.34 25.63
N TRP A 27 13.61 5.47 24.83
CA TRP A 27 12.88 4.63 23.88
C TRP A 27 12.40 3.36 24.61
N CYS A 28 11.17 2.93 24.38
CA CYS A 28 10.54 1.84 25.15
C CYS A 28 10.57 0.47 24.47
N GLY A 29 11.01 0.40 23.23
CA GLY A 29 11.09 -0.86 22.48
C GLY A 29 12.24 -1.76 22.90
N THR A 30 12.45 -2.83 22.14
CA THR A 30 13.53 -3.80 22.34
C THR A 30 14.43 -3.85 21.11
N ASP A 31 15.73 -4.12 21.34
CA ASP A 31 16.76 -4.16 20.30
C ASP A 31 16.79 -5.48 19.50
N VAL A 32 15.85 -6.38 19.74
CA VAL A 32 15.81 -7.70 19.08
C VAL A 32 14.84 -7.76 17.91
N GLN A 33 14.03 -6.73 17.69
CA GLN A 33 13.01 -6.73 16.64
C GLN A 33 13.59 -6.28 15.30
N ALA A 34 13.63 -7.19 14.33
CA ALA A 34 14.16 -6.95 12.98
C ALA A 34 13.09 -6.58 11.95
N GLY A 35 11.84 -6.47 12.31
CA GLY A 35 10.73 -6.13 11.42
C GLY A 35 9.73 -5.22 12.09
N ASP A 36 8.81 -4.72 11.31
CA ASP A 36 7.68 -3.92 11.72
C ASP A 36 6.82 -4.66 12.76
N ARG A 37 6.52 -4.02 13.88
CA ARG A 37 5.66 -4.58 14.95
C ARG A 37 4.21 -4.32 14.62
N GLN A 38 3.36 -5.29 14.96
CA GLN A 38 1.92 -5.19 14.75
C GLN A 38 1.16 -5.55 16.03
N PRO A 39 -0.01 -4.94 16.31
CA PRO A 39 -0.68 -3.90 15.51
C PRO A 39 -0.03 -2.52 15.72
N ASP A 40 -0.11 -1.67 14.68
CA ASP A 40 0.28 -0.26 14.79
C ASP A 40 -0.63 0.45 15.81
N ALA A 41 -0.07 1.38 16.59
CA ALA A 41 -0.84 2.22 17.50
C ALA A 41 -1.53 3.38 16.78
N VAL A 42 -1.08 3.71 15.57
CA VAL A 42 -1.56 4.82 14.75
C VAL A 42 -2.26 4.28 13.51
N ALA A 43 -3.41 4.83 13.17
CA ALA A 43 -4.12 4.48 11.96
C ALA A 43 -3.68 5.36 10.78
N GLY A 44 -3.53 4.77 9.61
CA GLY A 44 -3.29 5.51 8.37
C GLY A 44 -1.92 5.29 7.74
N PHE A 45 -1.63 6.12 6.75
CA PHE A 45 -0.33 6.18 6.12
C PHE A 45 0.70 6.75 7.11
N GLN A 46 1.86 6.12 7.24
CA GLN A 46 2.83 6.48 8.27
C GLN A 46 4.27 6.22 7.84
N PHE A 47 5.22 6.84 8.53
CA PHE A 47 6.65 6.60 8.39
C PHE A 47 7.10 5.57 9.41
N HIS A 48 7.62 4.44 8.93
CA HIS A 48 8.26 3.44 9.77
C HIS A 48 9.78 3.69 9.81
N VAL A 49 10.37 3.52 10.97
CA VAL A 49 11.79 3.79 11.22
C VAL A 49 12.59 2.50 11.25
N VAL A 50 13.69 2.48 10.53
CA VAL A 50 14.61 1.35 10.47
C VAL A 50 16.01 1.81 10.84
N TYR A 51 16.63 1.19 11.84
CA TYR A 51 18.06 1.26 12.05
C TYR A 51 18.72 0.06 11.37
N ALA A 52 19.68 0.30 10.49
CA ALA A 52 20.33 -0.74 9.70
C ALA A 52 21.86 -0.65 9.80
N PHE A 53 22.55 -1.79 9.89
CA PHE A 53 24.00 -1.85 9.93
C PHE A 53 24.52 -3.04 9.11
N PRO A 54 25.73 -2.97 8.50
CA PRO A 54 26.24 -4.03 7.63
C PRO A 54 26.73 -5.27 8.44
N ALA A 55 26.89 -6.41 7.74
CA ALA A 55 27.26 -7.68 8.38
C ALA A 55 28.63 -7.64 9.10
N ASP A 56 29.56 -6.85 8.61
CA ASP A 56 30.91 -6.66 9.16
C ASP A 56 31.08 -5.34 9.95
N GLY A 57 29.97 -4.58 10.12
CA GLY A 57 29.96 -3.32 10.86
C GLY A 57 29.70 -3.49 12.36
N GLY A 58 30.04 -2.48 13.13
CA GLY A 58 29.61 -2.37 14.51
C GLY A 58 28.13 -2.04 14.62
N ASP A 59 27.49 -2.58 15.66
CA ASP A 59 26.09 -2.27 15.98
C ASP A 59 26.03 -1.15 17.01
N GLY A 60 25.67 0.02 16.56
CA GLY A 60 25.50 1.23 17.38
C GLY A 60 24.08 1.45 17.92
N PHE A 61 23.17 0.49 17.74
CA PHE A 61 21.75 0.67 18.05
C PHE A 61 21.49 1.21 19.45
N ALA A 62 22.11 0.64 20.47
CA ALA A 62 21.91 1.08 21.86
C ALA A 62 22.30 2.53 22.12
N GLN A 63 23.25 3.07 21.33
CA GLN A 63 23.71 4.46 21.43
C GLN A 63 22.86 5.41 20.57
N LEU A 64 22.29 4.93 19.45
CA LEU A 64 21.64 5.77 18.45
C LEU A 64 20.10 5.77 18.55
N VAL A 65 19.50 4.75 19.12
CA VAL A 65 18.03 4.58 19.14
C VAL A 65 17.31 5.75 19.85
N LEU A 66 17.81 6.20 20.99
CA LEU A 66 17.22 7.33 21.71
C LEU A 66 17.52 8.69 21.04
N PRO A 67 18.73 9.00 20.56
CA PRO A 67 18.96 10.12 19.66
C PRO A 67 18.00 10.16 18.46
N ILE A 68 17.85 9.06 17.71
CA ILE A 68 16.90 8.97 16.59
C ILE A 68 15.47 9.32 17.03
N ALA A 69 14.99 8.74 18.13
CA ALA A 69 13.66 9.04 18.64
C ALA A 69 13.47 10.51 19.04
N ARG A 70 14.52 11.15 19.58
CA ARG A 70 14.51 12.58 19.92
C ARG A 70 14.55 13.48 18.70
N ASP A 71 15.31 13.11 17.68
CA ASP A 71 15.36 13.87 16.43
C ASP A 71 14.02 13.85 15.71
N LEU A 72 13.33 12.70 15.68
CA LEU A 72 12.01 12.62 15.10
C LEU A 72 10.96 13.40 15.91
N ALA A 73 11.06 13.41 17.21
CA ALA A 73 10.24 14.30 18.05
C ALA A 73 10.53 15.79 17.79
N ALA A 74 11.80 16.17 17.60
CA ALA A 74 12.18 17.54 17.23
C ALA A 74 11.69 17.93 15.83
N ILE A 75 11.67 16.98 14.89
CA ILE A 75 11.10 17.18 13.55
C ILE A 75 9.59 17.39 13.62
N ASP A 76 8.87 16.64 14.43
CA ASP A 76 7.44 16.83 14.64
C ASP A 76 7.15 18.22 15.24
N GLU A 77 7.89 18.63 16.28
CA GLU A 77 7.78 19.94 16.88
C GLU A 77 8.08 21.07 15.88
N TRP A 78 9.17 20.95 15.12
CA TRP A 78 9.55 21.91 14.09
C TRP A 78 8.48 21.99 13.00
N TRP A 79 7.98 20.86 12.52
CA TRP A 79 6.95 20.83 11.47
C TRP A 79 5.67 21.51 11.92
N ARG A 80 5.20 21.23 13.13
CA ARG A 80 4.02 21.91 13.74
C ARG A 80 4.20 23.41 13.91
N ALA A 81 5.43 23.86 14.12
CA ALA A 81 5.75 25.29 14.14
C ALA A 81 5.72 25.90 12.73
N GLN A 82 6.07 25.13 11.68
CA GLN A 82 5.97 25.56 10.27
C GLN A 82 4.53 25.50 9.74
N ASP A 83 3.78 24.49 10.11
CA ASP A 83 2.36 24.30 9.75
C ASP A 83 1.58 23.65 10.90
N ALA A 84 0.81 24.44 11.64
CA ALA A 84 -0.01 23.96 12.74
C ALA A 84 -1.18 23.05 12.28
N SER A 85 -1.40 22.87 10.99
CA SER A 85 -2.46 22.03 10.46
C SER A 85 -2.01 20.65 10.02
N ARG A 86 -0.69 20.42 9.88
CA ARG A 86 -0.10 19.18 9.38
C ARG A 86 1.15 18.78 10.16
N ALA A 87 1.39 17.47 10.27
CA ALA A 87 2.67 16.91 10.72
C ALA A 87 2.90 15.53 10.09
N PRO A 88 4.15 15.07 9.94
CA PRO A 88 4.45 13.71 9.56
C PRO A 88 3.82 12.72 10.54
N ARG A 89 3.18 11.66 10.04
CA ARG A 89 2.63 10.60 10.87
C ARG A 89 3.66 9.49 11.00
N PHE A 90 4.20 9.30 12.20
CA PHE A 90 5.17 8.26 12.48
C PHE A 90 4.49 6.96 12.95
N ASP A 91 5.14 5.84 12.66
CA ASP A 91 4.70 4.52 13.10
C ASP A 91 5.02 4.31 14.58
N LEU A 92 3.99 3.99 15.35
CA LEU A 92 4.08 3.81 16.78
C LEU A 92 3.59 2.42 17.18
N PHE A 93 4.28 1.83 18.15
CA PHE A 93 3.85 0.59 18.78
C PHE A 93 3.57 0.81 20.27
N PRO A 94 2.46 0.30 20.83
CA PRO A 94 2.06 0.59 22.20
C PRO A 94 2.89 -0.22 23.20
N PHE A 95 4.15 0.20 23.44
CA PHE A 95 5.01 -0.47 24.43
C PHE A 95 4.48 -0.31 25.84
N PRO A 96 4.38 -1.39 26.63
CA PRO A 96 3.88 -1.33 27.99
C PRO A 96 4.71 -0.39 28.87
N GLY A 97 4.05 0.58 29.50
CA GLY A 97 4.68 1.53 30.41
C GLY A 97 5.49 2.63 29.74
N CYS A 98 5.27 2.85 28.45
CA CYS A 98 5.73 4.04 27.74
C CYS A 98 4.70 5.16 27.90
N ASP A 99 5.15 6.35 28.23
CA ASP A 99 4.32 7.51 28.59
C ASP A 99 4.46 8.68 27.59
N THR A 100 5.33 8.53 26.59
CA THR A 100 5.52 9.54 25.54
C THR A 100 5.29 8.95 24.16
N GLU A 101 4.78 9.75 23.24
CA GLU A 101 4.51 9.34 21.86
C GLU A 101 5.76 8.78 21.18
N PHE A 102 6.84 9.57 21.13
CA PHE A 102 8.10 9.16 20.49
C PHE A 102 8.91 8.15 21.31
N GLY A 103 8.57 7.89 22.56
CA GLY A 103 9.03 6.73 23.30
C GLY A 103 8.41 5.42 22.79
N ASN A 104 7.23 5.50 22.19
CA ASN A 104 6.51 4.41 21.53
C ASN A 104 6.86 4.28 20.02
N LEU A 105 7.80 5.05 19.50
CA LEU A 105 8.21 4.96 18.10
C LEU A 105 8.61 3.52 17.74
N ASP A 106 8.02 2.95 16.68
CA ASP A 106 8.41 1.62 16.21
C ASP A 106 9.69 1.72 15.39
N ILE A 107 10.79 1.30 15.99
CA ILE A 107 12.10 1.25 15.35
C ILE A 107 12.53 -0.20 15.18
N SER A 108 12.62 -0.64 13.91
CA SER A 108 13.19 -1.94 13.57
C SER A 108 14.71 -1.88 13.55
N ARG A 109 15.39 -2.88 14.16
CA ARG A 109 16.85 -3.04 14.12
C ARG A 109 17.21 -4.17 13.16
N VAL A 110 17.94 -3.87 12.09
CA VAL A 110 18.24 -4.80 11.00
C VAL A 110 19.74 -4.90 10.76
N GLN A 111 20.31 -6.11 10.85
CA GLN A 111 21.62 -6.39 10.31
C GLN A 111 21.48 -6.73 8.83
N LEU A 112 22.07 -5.93 7.97
CA LEU A 112 22.09 -6.18 6.52
C LEU A 112 23.03 -7.35 6.20
N PRO A 113 22.71 -8.18 5.19
CA PRO A 113 23.40 -9.45 4.96
C PRO A 113 24.79 -9.32 4.35
N GLN A 114 25.13 -8.18 3.73
CA GLN A 114 26.40 -7.99 3.03
C GLN A 114 27.38 -7.15 3.87
N ALA A 115 28.66 -7.16 3.49
CA ALA A 115 29.68 -6.30 4.07
C ALA A 115 29.45 -4.83 3.73
N ALA A 116 29.98 -3.91 4.53
CA ALA A 116 29.83 -2.46 4.36
C ALA A 116 30.19 -1.97 2.95
N SER A 117 31.17 -2.61 2.29
CA SER A 117 31.57 -2.27 0.92
C SER A 117 30.47 -2.43 -0.13
N ALA A 118 29.39 -3.15 0.18
CA ALA A 118 28.22 -3.29 -0.71
C ALA A 118 27.22 -2.13 -0.59
N TYR A 119 27.36 -1.30 0.45
CA TYR A 119 26.41 -0.26 0.84
C TYR A 119 27.03 1.16 0.79
N SER A 120 27.76 1.41 -0.30
CA SER A 120 28.31 2.75 -0.54
C SER A 120 27.21 3.83 -0.61
N SER A 121 27.60 5.08 -0.40
CA SER A 121 26.66 6.22 -0.49
C SER A 121 26.30 6.60 -1.94
N ASP A 122 26.87 5.92 -2.93
CA ASP A 122 26.48 6.06 -4.33
C ASP A 122 25.10 5.43 -4.64
N ARG A 123 24.64 5.59 -5.89
CA ARG A 123 23.34 5.01 -6.31
C ARG A 123 23.33 3.49 -6.27
N THR A 124 24.47 2.82 -6.38
CA THR A 124 24.57 1.35 -6.38
C THR A 124 24.44 0.81 -4.97
N GLY A 125 25.19 1.36 -4.02
CA GLY A 125 25.10 0.98 -2.62
C GLY A 125 23.74 1.33 -2.00
N PHE A 126 23.16 2.48 -2.35
CA PHE A 126 21.79 2.81 -1.97
C PHE A 126 20.79 1.74 -2.44
N ARG A 127 20.87 1.29 -3.71
CA ARG A 127 20.03 0.20 -4.21
C ARG A 127 20.26 -1.12 -3.49
N SER A 128 21.50 -1.41 -3.09
CA SER A 128 21.80 -2.61 -2.30
C SER A 128 21.08 -2.58 -0.96
N ILE A 129 21.05 -1.43 -0.27
CA ILE A 129 20.28 -1.25 0.97
C ILE A 129 18.79 -1.53 0.72
N LEU A 130 18.20 -0.96 -0.34
CA LEU A 130 16.78 -1.16 -0.66
C LEU A 130 16.45 -2.64 -0.92
N VAL A 131 17.32 -3.37 -1.63
CA VAL A 131 17.12 -4.79 -1.94
C VAL A 131 17.19 -5.63 -0.66
N ASP A 132 18.16 -5.35 0.21
CA ASP A 132 18.39 -6.15 1.41
C ASP A 132 17.39 -5.82 2.55
N LEU A 133 16.66 -4.71 2.42
CA LEU A 133 15.49 -4.36 3.24
C LEU A 133 14.17 -4.83 2.63
N GLY A 134 14.18 -5.83 1.75
CA GLY A 134 12.99 -6.28 1.00
C GLY A 134 11.79 -6.78 1.83
N GLY A 135 11.89 -6.82 3.16
CA GLY A 135 10.76 -7.08 4.07
C GLY A 135 9.99 -5.83 4.50
N PHE A 136 10.50 -4.64 4.15
CA PHE A 136 9.85 -3.35 4.40
C PHE A 136 9.14 -2.89 3.12
N ASP A 137 8.00 -3.52 2.83
CA ASP A 137 7.27 -3.39 1.57
C ASP A 137 5.78 -3.04 1.76
N ASP A 138 5.34 -2.69 2.97
CA ASP A 138 3.96 -2.27 3.19
C ASP A 138 3.66 -1.00 2.37
N PRO A 139 2.73 -1.06 1.42
CA PRO A 139 2.44 0.06 0.51
C PRO A 139 1.76 1.25 1.20
N ASP A 140 1.35 1.10 2.44
CA ASP A 140 0.75 2.17 3.26
C ASP A 140 1.78 2.82 4.19
N LYS A 141 3.05 2.36 4.15
CA LYS A 141 4.16 2.93 4.90
C LYS A 141 5.24 3.48 3.98
N LYS A 142 5.88 4.57 4.41
CA LYS A 142 7.19 5.04 3.93
C LYS A 142 8.23 4.68 4.99
N TYR A 143 9.47 4.51 4.56
CA TYR A 143 10.52 4.04 5.45
C TYR A 143 11.66 5.05 5.55
N MET A 144 12.04 5.38 6.79
CA MET A 144 13.22 6.18 7.10
C MET A 144 14.29 5.27 7.67
N VAL A 145 15.37 5.06 6.93
CA VAL A 145 16.46 4.15 7.30
C VAL A 145 17.66 4.93 7.79
N PHE A 146 18.08 4.67 9.01
CA PHE A 146 19.33 5.17 9.59
C PHE A 146 20.40 4.12 9.39
N TYR A 147 21.26 4.31 8.38
CA TYR A 147 22.33 3.37 8.06
C TYR A 147 23.58 3.67 8.87
N ASP A 148 23.95 2.76 9.78
CA ASP A 148 25.11 2.81 10.66
C ASP A 148 26.28 1.98 10.10
N GLY A 149 26.82 2.40 8.98
CA GLY A 149 27.98 1.84 8.32
C GLY A 149 28.86 2.91 7.71
N PRO A 150 30.10 2.57 7.34
CA PRO A 150 30.99 3.49 6.64
C PRO A 150 30.38 3.89 5.29
N VAL A 151 30.66 5.11 4.87
CA VAL A 151 30.29 5.69 3.57
C VAL A 151 31.55 6.02 2.77
N ASP A 152 31.49 5.86 1.47
CA ASP A 152 32.59 6.13 0.53
C ASP A 152 32.69 7.63 0.20
N ASP A 153 31.55 8.34 0.11
CA ASP A 153 31.51 9.78 0.00
C ASP A 153 30.95 10.38 1.31
N PRO A 154 31.81 10.95 2.15
CA PRO A 154 31.39 11.45 3.45
C PRO A 154 30.51 12.72 3.38
N PHE A 155 30.37 13.35 2.20
CA PHE A 155 29.51 14.52 1.99
C PHE A 155 28.10 14.15 1.51
N VAL A 156 27.83 12.88 1.26
CA VAL A 156 26.48 12.39 1.01
C VAL A 156 25.81 12.04 2.34
N CYS A 157 24.87 12.86 2.77
CA CYS A 157 24.22 12.77 4.07
C CYS A 157 23.03 11.81 4.07
N GLY A 158 22.30 11.75 2.94
CA GLY A 158 21.16 10.89 2.75
C GLY A 158 20.85 10.67 1.28
N ARG A 159 19.85 9.85 1.03
CA ARG A 159 19.24 9.61 -0.27
C ARG A 159 17.79 9.24 -0.12
N SER A 160 16.94 9.83 -0.93
CA SER A 160 15.52 9.52 -0.98
C SER A 160 15.01 9.41 -2.41
N PRO A 161 14.06 8.51 -2.70
CA PRO A 161 13.27 8.60 -3.92
C PRO A 161 12.24 9.73 -3.78
N SER A 162 12.01 10.49 -4.84
CA SER A 162 10.87 11.39 -4.92
C SER A 162 9.68 10.64 -5.52
N ASN A 163 8.80 10.12 -4.66
CA ASN A 163 7.59 9.42 -5.10
C ASN A 163 6.42 9.75 -4.16
N PRO A 164 5.60 10.77 -4.49
CA PRO A 164 4.60 11.32 -3.59
C PRO A 164 3.53 10.31 -3.17
N LEU A 165 3.16 9.37 -4.03
CA LEU A 165 2.03 8.46 -3.83
C LEU A 165 2.45 7.01 -3.54
N ALA A 166 3.74 6.68 -3.62
CA ALA A 166 4.21 5.34 -3.32
C ALA A 166 4.56 5.18 -1.85
N GLY A 167 4.28 3.98 -1.34
CA GLY A 167 4.83 3.41 -0.12
C GLY A 167 5.61 2.14 -0.43
N GLY A 168 6.02 1.42 0.60
CA GLY A 168 6.74 0.16 0.48
C GLY A 168 8.17 0.33 -0.03
N ALA A 169 8.67 -0.67 -0.73
CA ALA A 169 10.05 -0.73 -1.23
C ALA A 169 10.45 0.44 -2.17
N ASN A 170 9.47 1.17 -2.73
CA ASN A 170 9.71 2.34 -3.58
C ASN A 170 9.70 3.67 -2.81
N ALA A 171 9.63 3.63 -1.49
CA ALA A 171 9.54 4.79 -0.63
C ALA A 171 10.44 4.65 0.61
N ILE A 172 11.65 4.13 0.41
CA ILE A 172 12.68 4.00 1.42
C ILE A 172 13.68 5.14 1.24
N ALA A 173 13.78 6.01 2.25
CA ALA A 173 14.81 7.03 2.36
C ALA A 173 15.91 6.55 3.31
N VAL A 174 17.18 6.90 3.03
CA VAL A 174 18.34 6.50 3.83
C VAL A 174 19.08 7.73 4.31
N VAL A 175 19.32 7.79 5.62
CA VAL A 175 20.23 8.75 6.28
C VAL A 175 21.51 7.99 6.66
N TYR A 176 22.66 8.50 6.24
CA TYR A 176 23.97 7.90 6.51
C TYR A 176 24.56 8.49 7.79
N VAL A 177 24.35 7.81 8.93
CA VAL A 177 24.73 8.33 10.26
C VAL A 177 26.24 8.41 10.52
N ARG A 178 27.08 7.97 9.57
CA ARG A 178 28.55 8.07 9.62
C ARG A 178 29.10 9.04 8.59
N SER A 179 28.26 9.82 7.91
CA SER A 179 28.72 10.88 7.02
C SER A 179 29.34 12.04 7.80
N LEU A 180 30.10 12.90 7.12
CA LEU A 180 30.63 14.12 7.73
C LEU A 180 29.59 15.23 7.90
N CYS A 181 28.46 15.09 7.24
CA CYS A 181 27.32 16.00 7.42
C CYS A 181 26.77 15.92 8.83
N GLU A 182 26.92 14.75 9.43
CA GLU A 182 26.50 14.46 10.78
C GLU A 182 27.71 14.63 11.70
N GLY A 183 27.82 15.73 12.39
CA GLY A 183 28.83 15.87 13.44
C GLY A 183 28.62 14.79 14.48
N LEU A 184 29.51 13.81 14.53
CA LEU A 184 29.48 12.73 15.51
C LEU A 184 29.25 13.29 16.92
N GLY A 185 28.00 13.33 17.37
CA GLY A 185 27.62 13.72 18.72
C GLY A 185 26.74 14.95 18.89
N SER A 186 26.31 15.64 17.83
CA SER A 186 25.26 16.65 17.96
C SER A 186 23.93 16.10 17.39
N ALA A 187 22.95 15.89 18.26
CA ALA A 187 21.61 15.45 17.88
C ALA A 187 20.89 16.42 16.90
N ALA A 188 21.41 17.64 16.74
CA ALA A 188 20.81 18.67 15.91
C ALA A 188 21.02 18.47 14.40
N GLU A 189 22.09 17.79 14.01
CA GLU A 189 22.47 17.65 12.59
C GLU A 189 21.74 16.50 11.91
N ILE A 190 21.53 15.36 12.58
CA ILE A 190 20.76 14.21 12.05
C ILE A 190 19.31 14.64 11.75
N ALA A 191 18.72 15.50 12.58
CA ALA A 191 17.36 15.97 12.37
C ALA A 191 17.19 16.75 11.05
N VAL A 192 18.17 17.61 10.68
CA VAL A 192 18.11 18.38 9.41
C VAL A 192 18.15 17.45 8.22
N THR A 193 19.13 16.54 8.16
CA THR A 193 19.20 15.55 7.08
C THR A 193 17.97 14.64 7.06
N THR A 194 17.51 14.21 8.22
CA THR A 194 16.32 13.33 8.30
C THR A 194 15.08 14.00 7.72
N VAL A 195 14.80 15.24 8.08
CA VAL A 195 13.63 15.95 7.54
C VAL A 195 13.80 16.29 6.06
N HIS A 196 15.00 16.60 5.60
CA HIS A 196 15.33 16.80 4.19
C HIS A 196 14.97 15.54 3.36
N GLU A 197 15.47 14.37 3.75
CA GLU A 197 15.18 13.13 3.07
C GLU A 197 13.68 12.71 3.19
N LEU A 198 13.06 13.02 4.34
CA LEU A 198 11.62 12.79 4.52
C LEU A 198 10.79 13.62 3.54
N ILE A 199 11.13 14.87 3.34
CA ILE A 199 10.42 15.77 2.42
C ILE A 199 10.62 15.32 0.97
N HIS A 200 11.83 14.90 0.57
CA HIS A 200 12.04 14.25 -0.73
C HIS A 200 11.14 13.01 -0.89
N ASN A 201 11.08 12.16 0.14
CA ASN A 201 10.23 10.97 0.12
C ASN A 201 8.73 11.29 -0.02
N LEU A 202 8.31 12.47 0.41
CA LEU A 202 6.95 13.00 0.20
C LEU A 202 6.72 13.55 -1.21
N GLY A 203 7.76 13.59 -2.04
CA GLY A 203 7.65 14.01 -3.45
C GLY A 203 7.95 15.50 -3.67
N ALA A 204 8.74 16.12 -2.79
CA ALA A 204 9.09 17.52 -2.90
C ALA A 204 9.89 17.85 -4.15
N LEU A 205 9.80 19.09 -4.53
CA LEU A 205 10.26 19.73 -5.75
C LEU A 205 9.75 19.02 -7.02
N PRO A 206 8.44 19.09 -7.27
CA PRO A 206 7.83 18.53 -8.47
C PRO A 206 8.33 19.26 -9.72
N GLU A 207 8.15 18.64 -10.88
CA GLU A 207 8.38 19.31 -12.16
C GLU A 207 7.55 20.60 -12.26
N GLY A 208 8.21 21.72 -12.58
CA GLY A 208 7.58 23.03 -12.70
C GLY A 208 7.63 23.89 -11.42
N ALA A 209 8.33 23.46 -10.39
CA ALA A 209 8.63 24.33 -9.24
C ALA A 209 9.37 25.59 -9.69
N PRO A 210 9.11 26.76 -9.05
CA PRO A 210 9.68 28.05 -9.48
C PRO A 210 11.20 28.17 -9.36
N HIS A 211 11.81 27.60 -8.33
CA HIS A 211 13.22 27.86 -7.96
C HIS A 211 14.11 26.62 -7.94
N PRO A 212 14.02 25.69 -8.95
CA PRO A 212 14.88 24.52 -8.94
C PRO A 212 16.34 24.90 -9.08
N CYS A 213 17.23 24.23 -8.35
CA CYS A 213 18.65 24.41 -8.51
C CYS A 213 19.12 24.00 -9.91
N PRO A 214 20.10 24.74 -10.48
CA PRO A 214 20.76 24.29 -11.70
C PRO A 214 21.55 23.00 -11.47
N PRO A 215 21.76 22.16 -12.50
CA PRO A 215 22.41 20.85 -12.37
C PRO A 215 23.81 20.86 -11.73
N ASP A 216 24.52 21.94 -11.86
CA ASP A 216 25.89 22.14 -11.31
C ASP A 216 25.90 22.63 -9.85
N GLN A 217 24.71 22.93 -9.28
CA GLN A 217 24.54 23.40 -7.90
C GLN A 217 23.67 22.45 -7.06
N GLY A 218 23.74 21.16 -7.32
CA GLY A 218 22.95 20.17 -6.61
C GLY A 218 21.67 19.74 -7.31
N GLY A 219 21.35 20.34 -8.47
CA GLY A 219 20.31 19.95 -9.43
C GLY A 219 19.07 19.25 -8.89
N ASP A 220 18.46 18.50 -9.74
CA ASP A 220 17.25 17.68 -9.55
C ASP A 220 16.76 17.45 -8.12
N GLY A 221 15.74 18.19 -7.71
CA GLY A 221 15.04 17.95 -6.47
C GLY A 221 15.30 18.95 -5.34
N HIS A 222 16.11 19.99 -5.57
CA HIS A 222 16.44 20.99 -4.55
C HIS A 222 16.08 22.41 -5.02
N PRO A 223 15.52 23.28 -4.14
CA PRO A 223 15.35 24.70 -4.42
C PRO A 223 16.66 25.47 -4.15
N CYS A 224 16.87 26.57 -4.88
CA CYS A 224 18.03 27.45 -4.75
C CYS A 224 17.65 28.88 -4.40
N ASP A 225 16.51 29.12 -3.80
CA ASP A 225 16.02 30.43 -3.38
C ASP A 225 16.56 30.91 -2.03
N GLY A 226 17.14 30.02 -1.21
CA GLY A 226 17.82 30.39 0.02
C GLY A 226 18.31 29.23 0.87
N GLU A 227 19.46 29.42 1.55
CA GLU A 227 20.08 28.42 2.44
C GLU A 227 19.22 28.07 3.67
N GLN A 228 18.22 28.89 4.00
CA GLN A 228 17.28 28.61 5.08
C GLN A 228 16.26 27.54 4.68
N ASP A 229 16.04 27.31 3.38
CA ASP A 229 15.17 26.23 2.94
C ASP A 229 15.75 24.89 3.39
N VAL A 230 14.90 24.04 3.97
CA VAL A 230 15.33 22.74 4.48
C VAL A 230 15.75 21.80 3.37
N LEU A 231 15.28 22.01 2.12
CA LEU A 231 15.68 21.28 0.93
C LEU A 231 16.82 21.93 0.15
N PHE A 232 17.43 23.01 0.64
CA PHE A 232 18.63 23.55 -0.01
C PHE A 232 19.72 22.47 -0.12
N PRO A 233 20.43 22.35 -1.28
CA PRO A 233 21.26 21.18 -1.60
C PRO A 233 22.50 20.99 -0.73
N SER A 234 22.89 21.98 0.05
CA SER A 234 24.05 21.91 0.93
C SER A 234 23.61 22.09 2.38
N THR A 235 23.83 21.06 3.19
CA THR A 235 23.83 21.20 4.65
C THR A 235 25.26 21.52 5.09
N SER A 236 25.52 22.71 5.60
CA SER A 236 26.81 23.01 6.23
C SER A 236 26.84 22.39 7.62
N GLY A 237 27.91 21.69 7.99
CA GLY A 237 28.08 21.16 9.34
C GLY A 237 27.86 22.25 10.37
N GLY A 238 26.86 22.09 11.26
CA GLY A 238 26.41 23.08 12.22
C GLY A 238 25.02 23.68 11.91
N ASP A 239 24.33 23.25 10.86
CA ASP A 239 22.96 23.63 10.63
C ASP A 239 22.05 23.09 11.74
N VAL A 240 21.25 23.95 12.33
CA VAL A 240 20.26 23.57 13.33
C VAL A 240 18.85 23.63 12.74
N LEU A 241 18.03 22.66 13.05
CA LEU A 241 16.68 22.55 12.51
C LEU A 241 15.82 23.80 12.75
N SER A 242 16.01 24.47 13.89
CA SER A 242 15.29 25.70 14.22
C SER A 242 15.64 26.91 13.33
N ALA A 243 16.74 26.85 12.58
CA ALA A 243 17.13 27.88 11.61
C ALA A 243 16.60 27.58 10.19
N LYS A 244 16.01 26.41 9.97
CA LYS A 244 15.45 26.00 8.67
C LYS A 244 13.97 26.31 8.59
N VAL A 245 13.50 26.53 7.36
CA VAL A 245 12.08 26.71 7.03
C VAL A 245 11.62 25.64 6.06
N LEU A 246 10.34 25.31 6.13
CA LEU A 246 9.68 24.39 5.23
C LEU A 246 9.18 25.17 4.02
N ASP A 247 9.87 25.07 2.91
CA ASP A 247 9.61 25.79 1.65
C ASP A 247 9.67 27.32 1.83
N LEU A 248 10.82 27.88 1.48
CA LEU A 248 11.04 29.33 1.55
C LEU A 248 10.14 30.03 0.50
N GLY A 249 9.24 30.88 0.96
CA GLY A 249 8.27 31.51 0.06
C GLY A 249 6.94 30.72 -0.07
N ARG A 250 6.88 29.46 0.25
CA ARG A 250 5.71 28.59 0.09
C ARG A 250 5.24 28.52 -1.38
N ASP A 251 6.18 28.35 -2.30
CA ASP A 251 5.87 28.36 -3.74
C ASP A 251 6.55 27.26 -4.54
N ASP A 252 7.47 26.48 -3.94
CA ASP A 252 8.18 25.40 -4.63
C ASP A 252 7.55 24.00 -4.42
N TYR A 253 7.31 23.59 -3.16
CA TYR A 253 6.90 22.22 -2.89
C TYR A 253 5.91 22.06 -1.72
N TYR A 254 5.67 23.09 -0.88
CA TYR A 254 4.79 22.98 0.28
C TYR A 254 3.86 24.18 0.47
N GLY A 255 2.55 23.94 0.41
CA GLY A 255 1.52 24.96 0.66
C GLY A 255 1.35 26.00 -0.43
N HIS A 256 1.81 25.71 -1.65
CA HIS A 256 1.80 26.65 -2.77
C HIS A 256 0.45 26.74 -3.49
N GLY A 257 -0.44 25.74 -3.37
CA GLY A 257 -1.75 25.71 -4.02
C GLY A 257 -1.71 25.75 -5.55
N GLY A 258 -0.55 25.46 -6.15
CA GLY A 258 -0.35 25.39 -7.60
C GLY A 258 -0.90 24.09 -8.20
N PRO A 259 -0.78 23.90 -9.54
CA PRO A 259 -1.26 22.69 -10.20
C PRO A 259 -0.34 21.46 -10.03
N GLN A 260 0.91 21.67 -9.65
CA GLN A 260 1.90 20.63 -9.38
C GLN A 260 1.65 19.98 -8.02
N TRP A 261 2.33 18.86 -7.76
CA TRP A 261 2.23 18.17 -6.48
C TRP A 261 2.64 19.09 -5.32
N ASP A 262 1.78 19.19 -4.32
CA ASP A 262 2.02 19.91 -3.09
C ASP A 262 2.19 18.89 -1.95
N VAL A 263 3.34 18.92 -1.28
CA VAL A 263 3.65 18.01 -0.16
C VAL A 263 2.65 18.17 0.97
N GLN A 264 2.03 19.35 1.15
CA GLN A 264 0.99 19.58 2.16
C GLN A 264 -0.22 18.64 1.96
N ASP A 265 -0.48 18.20 0.73
CA ASP A 265 -1.57 17.27 0.40
C ASP A 265 -1.20 15.79 0.60
N SER A 266 0.00 15.50 1.10
CA SER A 266 0.46 14.13 1.28
C SER A 266 -0.40 13.35 2.28
N PRO A 267 -0.81 12.11 1.95
CA PRO A 267 -1.56 11.27 2.87
C PRO A 267 -0.74 10.81 4.08
N TRP A 268 0.61 10.90 4.03
CA TRP A 268 1.51 10.60 5.15
C TRP A 268 1.62 11.73 6.17
N LEU A 269 0.99 12.89 5.89
CA LEU A 269 0.85 13.97 6.86
C LEU A 269 -0.48 13.84 7.60
N GLU A 270 -0.44 13.89 8.92
CA GLU A 270 -1.62 13.97 9.78
C GLU A 270 -2.27 15.35 9.69
N GLN A 271 -3.61 15.40 9.70
CA GLN A 271 -4.38 16.63 9.76
C GLN A 271 -4.69 17.00 11.22
N LEU A 272 -3.86 17.85 11.81
CA LEU A 272 -3.89 18.17 13.24
C LEU A 272 -5.15 18.89 13.70
N GLN A 273 -5.79 19.66 12.83
CA GLN A 273 -6.98 20.46 13.15
C GLN A 273 -8.29 19.76 12.86
N SER A 274 -8.27 18.54 12.30
CA SER A 274 -9.48 17.78 12.07
C SER A 274 -10.10 17.32 13.39
N PRO A 275 -11.43 17.38 13.55
CA PRO A 275 -12.12 16.74 14.67
C PRO A 275 -12.15 15.20 14.54
N ASP A 276 -11.99 14.69 13.31
CA ASP A 276 -11.96 13.28 12.99
C ASP A 276 -10.65 12.64 13.47
N ARG A 277 -10.74 11.68 14.38
CA ARG A 277 -9.59 11.01 15.01
C ARG A 277 -9.64 9.50 14.88
N LEU A 278 -10.73 8.97 14.34
CA LEU A 278 -10.94 7.53 14.26
C LEU A 278 -10.85 7.03 12.81
N PRO A 279 -10.22 5.89 12.58
CA PRO A 279 -10.22 5.30 11.27
C PRO A 279 -11.59 4.72 10.92
N PRO A 280 -11.95 4.65 9.63
CA PRO A 280 -13.15 3.95 9.19
C PRO A 280 -13.14 2.50 9.62
N THR A 281 -14.33 1.91 9.80
CA THR A 281 -14.44 0.47 10.00
C THR A 281 -13.93 -0.30 8.79
N ALA A 282 -13.40 -1.51 9.00
CA ALA A 282 -13.15 -2.42 7.88
C ALA A 282 -14.46 -2.74 7.16
N PRO A 283 -14.45 -2.94 5.83
CA PRO A 283 -15.60 -3.53 5.15
C PRO A 283 -15.99 -4.85 5.83
N ALA A 284 -17.27 -5.03 6.19
CA ALA A 284 -17.72 -6.17 6.99
C ALA A 284 -17.41 -7.52 6.32
N ARG A 285 -17.38 -7.56 4.98
CA ARG A 285 -17.02 -8.75 4.18
C ARG A 285 -16.52 -8.35 2.80
N LEU A 286 -15.72 -9.21 2.16
CA LEU A 286 -15.45 -9.17 0.72
C LEU A 286 -16.17 -10.33 0.05
N ASN A 287 -16.86 -10.04 -1.06
CA ASN A 287 -17.36 -11.04 -1.98
C ASN A 287 -16.55 -10.98 -3.26
N VAL A 288 -16.14 -12.12 -3.77
CA VAL A 288 -15.43 -12.21 -5.04
C VAL A 288 -16.17 -13.13 -6.01
N THR A 289 -16.27 -12.70 -7.25
CA THR A 289 -16.74 -13.54 -8.36
C THR A 289 -15.68 -13.54 -9.44
N SER A 290 -15.43 -14.70 -10.03
CA SER A 290 -14.56 -14.77 -11.20
C SER A 290 -15.17 -15.64 -12.30
N ARG A 291 -14.99 -15.18 -13.54
CA ARG A 291 -15.40 -15.93 -14.74
C ARG A 291 -14.30 -15.81 -15.80
N GLY A 292 -13.62 -16.94 -16.02
CA GLY A 292 -12.34 -16.87 -16.72
C GLY A 292 -11.37 -15.97 -15.94
N GLY A 293 -10.64 -15.13 -16.62
CA GLY A 293 -9.73 -14.16 -16.00
C GLY A 293 -10.40 -12.90 -15.43
N ASN A 294 -11.73 -12.71 -15.65
CA ASN A 294 -12.42 -11.52 -15.13
C ASN A 294 -12.78 -11.74 -13.66
N VAL A 295 -12.29 -10.86 -12.79
CA VAL A 295 -12.54 -10.85 -11.35
C VAL A 295 -13.41 -9.64 -11.03
N THR A 296 -14.40 -9.82 -10.16
CA THR A 296 -15.18 -8.73 -9.58
C THR A 296 -15.23 -8.91 -8.07
N LEU A 297 -14.70 -7.90 -7.35
CA LEU A 297 -14.87 -7.77 -5.93
C LEU A 297 -16.08 -6.88 -5.64
N SER A 298 -16.74 -7.13 -4.51
CA SER A 298 -17.76 -6.23 -3.95
C SER A 298 -17.78 -6.35 -2.43
N TRP A 299 -18.12 -5.26 -1.78
CA TRP A 299 -18.18 -5.15 -0.32
C TRP A 299 -19.30 -4.21 0.14
N PRO A 300 -19.83 -4.37 1.35
CA PRO A 300 -20.73 -3.36 1.93
C PRO A 300 -19.92 -2.11 2.30
N ALA A 301 -20.60 -0.97 2.31
CA ALA A 301 -19.98 0.27 2.73
C ALA A 301 -19.41 0.15 4.17
N ALA A 302 -18.23 0.70 4.37
CA ALA A 302 -17.67 0.92 5.69
C ALA A 302 -18.37 2.09 6.38
N ALA A 303 -18.38 2.11 7.70
CA ALA A 303 -18.87 3.22 8.50
C ALA A 303 -17.69 4.07 8.99
N ASP A 304 -17.94 5.37 9.10
CA ASP A 304 -17.00 6.35 9.58
C ASP A 304 -17.75 7.48 10.27
N ASP A 305 -17.15 8.10 11.29
CA ASP A 305 -17.76 9.23 12.02
C ASP A 305 -17.47 10.59 11.34
N GLY A 306 -16.44 10.68 10.52
CA GLY A 306 -16.12 11.85 9.68
C GLY A 306 -16.86 11.92 8.35
N GLY A 307 -17.63 10.91 7.96
CA GLY A 307 -18.50 10.93 6.80
C GLY A 307 -18.12 10.02 5.63
N ALA A 308 -17.81 10.60 4.45
CA ALA A 308 -17.63 9.82 3.23
C ALA A 308 -16.27 9.11 3.20
N VAL A 309 -16.28 7.81 2.92
CA VAL A 309 -15.07 7.01 2.80
C VAL A 309 -14.72 6.70 1.34
N ARG A 310 -13.44 6.53 1.08
CA ARG A 310 -12.87 5.92 -0.11
C ARG A 310 -12.37 4.54 0.21
N TYR A 311 -12.09 3.74 -0.82
CA TYR A 311 -11.56 2.38 -0.65
C TYR A 311 -10.27 2.26 -1.44
N ARG A 312 -9.24 1.78 -0.76
CA ARG A 312 -7.97 1.38 -1.37
C ARG A 312 -7.98 -0.12 -1.56
N VAL A 313 -7.84 -0.56 -2.80
CA VAL A 313 -7.88 -1.98 -3.19
C VAL A 313 -6.47 -2.46 -3.47
N TYR A 314 -6.13 -3.62 -2.93
CA TYR A 314 -4.83 -4.25 -3.08
C TYR A 314 -4.96 -5.59 -3.80
N ARG A 315 -3.95 -5.94 -4.59
CA ARG A 315 -3.75 -7.26 -5.17
C ARG A 315 -2.35 -7.76 -4.85
N ASP A 316 -2.27 -8.91 -4.18
CA ASP A 316 -1.01 -9.52 -3.74
C ASP A 316 -0.10 -8.53 -2.96
N GLY A 317 -0.71 -7.74 -2.07
CA GLY A 317 -0.03 -6.71 -1.28
C GLY A 317 0.08 -5.33 -1.95
N ALA A 318 0.12 -5.26 -3.28
CA ALA A 318 0.27 -3.99 -4.00
C ALA A 318 -1.07 -3.24 -4.19
N PRO A 319 -1.13 -1.91 -4.00
CA PRO A 319 -2.32 -1.12 -4.26
C PRO A 319 -2.58 -1.07 -5.78
N VAL A 320 -3.81 -1.31 -6.19
CA VAL A 320 -4.21 -1.35 -7.60
C VAL A 320 -5.29 -0.34 -7.96
N GLN A 321 -6.02 0.16 -6.99
CA GLN A 321 -7.10 1.13 -7.23
C GLN A 321 -7.47 1.89 -5.95
N GLU A 322 -7.76 3.19 -6.09
CA GLU A 322 -8.58 3.94 -5.15
C GLU A 322 -9.95 4.27 -5.77
N THR A 323 -11.03 4.12 -5.00
CA THR A 323 -12.40 4.29 -5.49
C THR A 323 -13.36 4.67 -4.37
N GLN A 324 -14.43 5.39 -4.72
CA GLN A 324 -15.59 5.58 -3.83
C GLN A 324 -16.64 4.48 -4.01
N ALA A 325 -16.53 3.68 -5.08
CA ALA A 325 -17.43 2.57 -5.32
C ALA A 325 -17.17 1.41 -4.36
N THR A 326 -18.22 0.67 -4.03
CA THR A 326 -18.15 -0.55 -3.20
C THR A 326 -17.91 -1.81 -4.06
N SER A 327 -17.27 -1.65 -5.20
CA SER A 327 -16.89 -2.74 -6.10
C SER A 327 -15.67 -2.38 -6.94
N PHE A 328 -14.92 -3.40 -7.33
CA PHE A 328 -13.73 -3.30 -8.17
C PHE A 328 -13.71 -4.44 -9.19
N ARG A 329 -13.21 -4.16 -10.40
CA ARG A 329 -13.04 -5.15 -11.47
C ARG A 329 -11.58 -5.24 -11.87
N ASP A 330 -11.12 -6.46 -12.06
CA ASP A 330 -9.75 -6.75 -12.45
C ASP A 330 -9.67 -7.88 -13.48
N LEU A 331 -8.51 -7.98 -14.13
CA LEU A 331 -8.12 -9.09 -14.99
C LEU A 331 -6.95 -9.82 -14.34
N ALA A 332 -7.17 -11.07 -13.96
CA ALA A 332 -6.15 -11.94 -13.42
C ALA A 332 -6.07 -13.25 -14.19
N ARG A 333 -4.90 -13.89 -14.20
CA ARG A 333 -4.68 -15.14 -14.93
C ARG A 333 -5.60 -16.25 -14.37
N GLU A 334 -6.39 -16.88 -15.22
CA GLU A 334 -7.22 -18.02 -14.82
C GLU A 334 -6.35 -19.15 -14.25
N GLY A 335 -6.76 -19.69 -13.11
CA GLY A 335 -6.02 -20.71 -12.36
C GLY A 335 -4.95 -20.14 -11.41
N ALA A 336 -4.63 -18.84 -11.45
CA ALA A 336 -3.75 -18.23 -10.47
C ALA A 336 -4.44 -18.12 -9.09
N THR A 337 -3.66 -18.25 -8.03
CA THR A 337 -4.10 -17.90 -6.67
C THR A 337 -3.68 -16.47 -6.43
N VAL A 338 -4.64 -15.62 -6.08
CA VAL A 338 -4.48 -14.18 -5.89
C VAL A 338 -5.09 -13.81 -4.55
N GLU A 339 -4.46 -12.88 -3.85
CA GLU A 339 -5.05 -12.22 -2.70
C GLU A 339 -5.53 -10.82 -3.09
N TYR A 340 -6.78 -10.51 -2.77
CA TYR A 340 -7.29 -9.16 -2.81
C TYR A 340 -7.57 -8.68 -1.40
N ALA A 341 -7.28 -7.42 -1.14
CA ALA A 341 -7.65 -6.76 0.10
C ALA A 341 -8.27 -5.39 -0.16
N VAL A 342 -9.06 -4.92 0.80
CA VAL A 342 -9.67 -3.59 0.77
C VAL A 342 -9.50 -2.95 2.14
N ARG A 343 -9.04 -1.71 2.15
CA ARG A 343 -9.07 -0.81 3.30
C ARG A 343 -9.99 0.36 3.00
N ALA A 344 -10.79 0.77 3.96
CA ALA A 344 -11.52 2.02 3.89
C ALA A 344 -10.57 3.16 4.33
N ARG A 345 -10.72 4.34 3.71
CA ARG A 345 -9.95 5.55 4.00
C ARG A 345 -10.93 6.71 4.15
N ASP A 346 -10.81 7.50 5.20
CA ASP A 346 -11.60 8.71 5.44
C ASP A 346 -11.05 9.95 4.72
N GLY A 347 -11.66 11.09 4.99
CA GLY A 347 -11.28 12.38 4.41
C GLY A 347 -9.97 12.95 4.97
N VAL A 348 -9.48 12.44 6.10
CA VAL A 348 -8.25 12.89 6.78
C VAL A 348 -7.13 11.86 6.72
N ASN A 349 -7.29 10.87 5.83
CA ASN A 349 -6.30 9.84 5.51
C ASN A 349 -6.06 8.75 6.57
N HIS A 350 -6.96 8.58 7.55
CA HIS A 350 -6.90 7.37 8.35
C HIS A 350 -7.31 6.17 7.52
N LEU A 351 -6.63 5.05 7.73
CA LEU A 351 -6.91 3.78 7.05
C LEU A 351 -7.51 2.78 8.05
N GLY A 352 -8.71 2.33 7.78
CA GLY A 352 -9.34 1.25 8.51
C GLY A 352 -8.58 -0.08 8.37
N GLU A 353 -8.94 -1.05 9.20
CA GLU A 353 -8.34 -2.37 9.12
C GLU A 353 -8.49 -3.02 7.74
N ARG A 354 -7.52 -3.83 7.38
CA ARG A 354 -7.48 -4.55 6.13
C ARG A 354 -8.47 -5.72 6.14
N ARG A 355 -9.40 -5.76 5.17
CA ARG A 355 -10.20 -6.95 4.88
C ARG A 355 -9.65 -7.65 3.66
N ALA A 356 -9.21 -8.90 3.79
CA ALA A 356 -8.58 -9.64 2.70
C ALA A 356 -9.33 -10.93 2.36
N ILE A 357 -9.18 -11.37 1.10
CA ILE A 357 -9.67 -12.65 0.60
C ILE A 357 -8.67 -13.26 -0.38
N ARG A 358 -8.30 -14.52 -0.16
CA ARG A 358 -7.41 -15.26 -1.04
C ARG A 358 -8.20 -16.35 -1.77
N PHE A 359 -8.11 -16.41 -3.09
CA PHE A 359 -8.86 -17.39 -3.89
C PHE A 359 -8.14 -17.76 -5.19
N THR A 360 -8.63 -18.80 -5.86
CA THR A 360 -8.15 -19.19 -7.19
C THR A 360 -9.08 -18.66 -8.28
N VAL A 361 -8.54 -17.87 -9.18
CA VAL A 361 -9.27 -17.23 -10.29
C VAL A 361 -9.93 -18.29 -11.18
N GLY A 362 -11.19 -18.05 -11.52
CA GLY A 362 -11.99 -18.98 -12.35
C GLY A 362 -12.78 -20.02 -11.55
N LEU A 363 -12.76 -20.02 -10.21
CA LEU A 363 -13.55 -20.94 -9.39
C LEU A 363 -15.01 -20.52 -9.19
N GLY A 364 -15.38 -19.27 -9.45
CA GLY A 364 -16.75 -18.77 -9.25
C GLY A 364 -16.87 -17.80 -8.06
N ILE A 365 -17.92 -17.91 -7.26
CA ILE A 365 -18.15 -17.10 -6.07
C ILE A 365 -17.56 -17.82 -4.85
N VAL A 366 -16.69 -17.14 -4.10
CA VAL A 366 -16.09 -17.66 -2.86
C VAL A 366 -16.46 -16.78 -1.67
N ASP A 367 -16.47 -17.38 -0.46
CA ASP A 367 -16.65 -16.67 0.80
C ASP A 367 -15.33 -16.04 1.28
N GLU A 368 -15.36 -15.38 2.44
CA GLU A 368 -14.21 -14.69 3.05
C GLU A 368 -13.03 -15.63 3.37
N GLN A 369 -13.29 -16.92 3.52
CA GLN A 369 -12.25 -17.94 3.73
C GLN A 369 -11.76 -18.56 2.41
N GLY A 370 -12.14 -18.00 1.25
CA GLY A 370 -11.78 -18.51 -0.08
C GLY A 370 -12.51 -19.82 -0.49
N ARG A 371 -13.58 -20.21 0.24
CA ARG A 371 -14.34 -21.41 -0.06
C ARG A 371 -15.38 -21.14 -1.18
N LEU A 372 -15.47 -22.03 -2.15
CA LEU A 372 -16.44 -21.91 -3.25
C LEU A 372 -17.89 -21.95 -2.71
N VAL A 373 -18.57 -20.81 -2.76
CA VAL A 373 -19.98 -20.68 -2.38
C VAL A 373 -20.88 -20.98 -3.58
N ARG A 374 -20.49 -20.48 -4.76
CA ARG A 374 -21.21 -20.70 -6.01
C ARG A 374 -20.23 -20.79 -7.17
N ASP A 375 -20.29 -21.90 -7.85
CA ASP A 375 -19.58 -22.09 -9.10
C ASP A 375 -20.27 -21.32 -10.24
N THR A 376 -19.54 -20.42 -10.88
CA THR A 376 -19.99 -19.68 -12.08
C THR A 376 -19.26 -20.12 -13.33
N VAL A 377 -18.34 -21.06 -13.22
CA VAL A 377 -17.53 -21.56 -14.33
C VAL A 377 -18.26 -22.71 -15.04
N ALA A 378 -18.52 -22.51 -16.31
CA ALA A 378 -19.16 -23.53 -17.10
C ALA A 378 -18.18 -24.68 -17.42
N PRO A 379 -18.66 -25.94 -17.49
CA PRO A 379 -17.83 -27.07 -17.91
C PRO A 379 -17.24 -26.89 -19.31
N GLY A 380 -16.06 -27.41 -19.51
CA GLY A 380 -15.45 -27.52 -20.84
C GLY A 380 -16.27 -28.34 -21.82
N PRO A 381 -15.88 -28.41 -23.11
CA PRO A 381 -16.56 -29.17 -24.12
C PRO A 381 -16.42 -30.67 -23.84
N VAL A 382 -17.46 -31.44 -24.18
CA VAL A 382 -17.35 -32.92 -24.22
C VAL A 382 -16.39 -33.34 -25.32
N ARG A 383 -15.64 -34.40 -25.06
CA ARG A 383 -14.70 -34.97 -26.04
C ARG A 383 -15.30 -36.15 -26.77
N SER A 384 -14.86 -36.41 -28.00
CA SER A 384 -15.06 -37.66 -28.73
C SER A 384 -16.52 -38.08 -28.88
N LEU A 385 -17.43 -37.16 -29.30
CA LEU A 385 -18.82 -37.55 -29.62
C LEU A 385 -18.84 -38.54 -30.80
N ARG A 386 -19.36 -39.75 -30.57
CA ARG A 386 -19.42 -40.86 -31.54
C ARG A 386 -20.80 -41.46 -31.55
N ALA A 387 -21.16 -42.15 -32.67
CA ALA A 387 -22.38 -42.92 -32.78
C ALA A 387 -22.07 -44.33 -33.29
N ARG A 388 -22.78 -45.31 -32.75
CA ARG A 388 -22.75 -46.69 -33.22
C ARG A 388 -24.18 -47.15 -33.49
N ARG A 389 -24.41 -47.66 -34.67
CA ARG A 389 -25.72 -48.28 -35.05
C ARG A 389 -25.67 -49.76 -34.77
N ALA A 390 -26.75 -50.31 -34.19
CA ALA A 390 -26.96 -51.68 -33.96
C ALA A 390 -28.47 -52.00 -34.24
N GLY A 391 -28.76 -52.58 -35.38
CA GLY A 391 -30.13 -52.87 -35.84
C GLY A 391 -30.97 -51.55 -35.87
N SER A 392 -32.09 -51.58 -35.16
CA SER A 392 -33.04 -50.46 -35.07
C SER A 392 -32.67 -49.39 -34.09
N ARG A 393 -31.48 -49.44 -33.48
CA ARG A 393 -31.00 -48.47 -32.46
C ARG A 393 -29.70 -47.82 -32.87
N VAL A 394 -29.55 -46.59 -32.46
CA VAL A 394 -28.29 -45.81 -32.53
C VAL A 394 -27.91 -45.37 -31.13
N THR A 395 -26.68 -45.69 -30.72
CA THR A 395 -26.12 -45.28 -29.44
C THR A 395 -25.09 -44.19 -29.68
N LEU A 396 -25.34 -43.03 -29.10
CA LEU A 396 -24.41 -41.91 -28.99
C LEU A 396 -23.57 -42.09 -27.73
N SER A 397 -22.25 -41.85 -27.81
CA SER A 397 -21.35 -41.88 -26.67
C SER A 397 -20.36 -40.72 -26.76
N TRP A 398 -19.93 -40.21 -25.62
CA TRP A 398 -18.99 -39.09 -25.52
C TRP A 398 -18.06 -39.19 -24.33
N GLY A 399 -16.92 -38.52 -24.44
CA GLY A 399 -15.94 -38.40 -23.36
C GLY A 399 -16.39 -37.40 -22.29
N ALA A 400 -15.75 -37.47 -21.13
CA ALA A 400 -15.99 -36.51 -20.04
C ALA A 400 -15.62 -35.08 -20.45
N ALA A 401 -16.41 -34.13 -20.01
CA ALA A 401 -16.03 -32.72 -20.01
C ALA A 401 -15.15 -32.43 -18.78
N ALA A 402 -14.16 -31.58 -18.96
CA ALA A 402 -13.38 -31.04 -17.82
C ALA A 402 -14.24 -30.02 -17.08
N ASP A 403 -14.28 -30.14 -15.77
CA ASP A 403 -14.95 -29.19 -14.90
C ASP A 403 -14.43 -29.29 -13.47
N ARG A 404 -14.27 -28.18 -12.80
CA ARG A 404 -13.79 -28.09 -11.40
C ARG A 404 -14.93 -28.34 -10.40
N GLY A 405 -16.17 -27.92 -10.76
CA GLY A 405 -17.37 -28.06 -9.92
C GLY A 405 -18.08 -29.38 -10.05
N ARG A 406 -17.55 -30.36 -10.81
CA ARG A 406 -18.09 -31.67 -11.17
C ARG A 406 -19.33 -31.62 -12.07
N VAL A 407 -19.22 -32.19 -13.22
CA VAL A 407 -20.34 -32.39 -14.17
C VAL A 407 -21.47 -33.19 -13.50
N ARG A 408 -22.68 -32.64 -13.50
CA ARG A 408 -23.91 -33.26 -12.99
C ARG A 408 -24.62 -34.05 -14.07
N SER A 409 -24.70 -33.46 -15.27
CA SER A 409 -25.48 -34.06 -16.38
C SER A 409 -24.98 -33.52 -17.73
N TYR A 410 -25.51 -34.11 -18.78
CA TYR A 410 -25.26 -33.73 -20.17
C TYR A 410 -26.59 -33.39 -20.85
N ARG A 411 -26.66 -32.24 -21.49
CA ARG A 411 -27.77 -31.82 -22.35
C ARG A 411 -27.45 -32.27 -23.78
N VAL A 412 -28.30 -33.11 -24.33
CA VAL A 412 -28.15 -33.61 -25.69
C VAL A 412 -29.13 -32.90 -26.60
N THR A 413 -28.64 -32.36 -27.70
CA THR A 413 -29.47 -31.67 -28.69
C THR A 413 -29.39 -32.34 -30.04
N ARG A 414 -30.47 -32.26 -30.80
CA ARG A 414 -30.55 -32.67 -32.21
C ARG A 414 -31.13 -31.52 -33.03
N ASN A 415 -30.43 -31.11 -34.07
CA ASN A 415 -30.76 -29.94 -34.89
C ASN A 415 -31.05 -28.69 -34.03
N GLY A 416 -30.25 -28.47 -32.99
CA GLY A 416 -30.36 -27.34 -32.05
C GLY A 416 -31.42 -27.49 -30.94
N ARG A 417 -32.38 -28.48 -31.09
CA ARG A 417 -33.42 -28.68 -30.06
C ARG A 417 -32.97 -29.71 -29.04
N GLN A 418 -33.23 -29.47 -27.76
CA GLN A 418 -32.94 -30.43 -26.69
C GLN A 418 -33.81 -31.69 -26.84
N VAL A 419 -33.19 -32.85 -26.81
CA VAL A 419 -33.86 -34.15 -26.91
C VAL A 419 -33.69 -35.00 -25.65
N ALA A 420 -32.64 -34.77 -24.87
CA ALA A 420 -32.42 -35.48 -23.61
C ALA A 420 -31.55 -34.68 -22.64
N VAL A 421 -31.69 -34.95 -21.33
CA VAL A 421 -30.73 -34.64 -20.27
C VAL A 421 -30.39 -35.97 -19.59
N THR A 422 -29.11 -36.28 -19.43
CA THR A 422 -28.65 -37.57 -18.86
C THR A 422 -27.40 -37.36 -18.01
N ALA A 423 -27.30 -38.08 -16.90
CA ALA A 423 -26.06 -38.11 -16.10
C ALA A 423 -25.02 -39.09 -16.73
N ARG A 424 -25.45 -39.96 -17.63
CA ARG A 424 -24.56 -40.93 -18.29
C ARG A 424 -23.94 -40.32 -19.55
N ARG A 425 -22.78 -40.79 -19.94
CA ARG A 425 -22.07 -40.37 -21.17
C ARG A 425 -22.48 -41.16 -22.39
N VAL A 426 -23.75 -41.59 -22.41
CA VAL A 426 -24.35 -42.39 -23.46
C VAL A 426 -25.83 -42.06 -23.58
N LEU A 427 -26.34 -42.06 -24.81
CA LEU A 427 -27.78 -41.96 -25.14
C LEU A 427 -28.11 -42.90 -26.29
N THR A 428 -29.11 -43.76 -26.10
CA THR A 428 -29.59 -44.64 -27.17
C THR A 428 -30.94 -44.14 -27.69
N VAL A 429 -31.07 -44.03 -29.01
CA VAL A 429 -32.28 -43.59 -29.69
C VAL A 429 -32.67 -44.58 -30.77
N ALA A 430 -33.94 -44.60 -31.20
CA ALA A 430 -34.34 -45.37 -32.34
C ALA A 430 -33.69 -44.91 -33.64
N ALA A 431 -33.27 -45.79 -34.52
CA ALA A 431 -32.60 -45.46 -35.78
C ALA A 431 -33.44 -44.51 -36.67
N SER A 432 -34.75 -44.64 -36.64
CA SER A 432 -35.70 -43.76 -37.34
C SER A 432 -35.67 -42.31 -36.87
N ARG A 433 -35.20 -42.08 -35.63
CA ARG A 433 -35.07 -40.73 -34.99
C ARG A 433 -33.61 -40.24 -34.93
N ALA A 434 -32.66 -40.98 -35.48
CA ALA A 434 -31.25 -40.68 -35.34
C ALA A 434 -30.73 -39.63 -36.34
N ARG A 435 -31.38 -39.40 -37.48
CA ARG A 435 -30.96 -38.44 -38.53
C ARG A 435 -30.92 -37.02 -38.00
N GLY A 436 -29.84 -36.28 -38.31
CA GLY A 436 -29.69 -34.89 -37.95
C GLY A 436 -28.31 -34.58 -37.34
N VAL A 437 -28.11 -33.31 -36.90
CA VAL A 437 -26.91 -32.84 -36.25
C VAL A 437 -27.09 -32.97 -34.74
N TRP A 438 -26.22 -33.76 -34.15
CA TRP A 438 -26.20 -34.00 -32.71
C TRP A 438 -25.09 -33.19 -32.04
N ALA A 439 -25.39 -32.59 -30.89
CA ALA A 439 -24.40 -31.96 -30.04
C ALA A 439 -24.68 -32.25 -28.55
N VAL A 440 -23.62 -32.26 -27.75
CA VAL A 440 -23.71 -32.55 -26.32
C VAL A 440 -22.99 -31.43 -25.56
N ARG A 441 -23.64 -30.90 -24.52
CA ARG A 441 -23.07 -29.93 -23.61
C ARG A 441 -23.16 -30.44 -22.18
N ALA A 442 -22.09 -30.30 -21.41
CA ALA A 442 -22.09 -30.67 -20.00
C ALA A 442 -22.81 -29.59 -19.16
N VAL A 443 -23.41 -30.03 -18.06
CA VAL A 443 -24.01 -29.15 -17.04
C VAL A 443 -23.40 -29.56 -15.71
N ASP A 444 -22.83 -28.58 -14.97
CA ASP A 444 -22.27 -28.82 -13.66
C ASP A 444 -23.32 -28.87 -12.53
N ARG A 445 -22.87 -29.04 -11.30
CA ARG A 445 -23.76 -29.04 -10.13
C ARG A 445 -24.40 -27.69 -9.85
N ALA A 446 -23.75 -26.58 -10.23
CA ALA A 446 -24.26 -25.22 -10.06
C ALA A 446 -25.27 -24.82 -11.14
N GLY A 447 -25.42 -25.67 -12.21
CA GLY A 447 -26.34 -25.42 -13.31
C GLY A 447 -25.71 -24.69 -14.50
N ASN A 448 -24.39 -24.43 -14.48
CA ASN A 448 -23.72 -23.77 -15.61
C ASN A 448 -23.68 -24.74 -16.81
N LEU A 449 -24.03 -24.21 -17.98
CA LEU A 449 -24.06 -24.97 -19.23
C LEU A 449 -22.75 -24.79 -20.00
N GLY A 450 -21.98 -25.85 -20.14
CA GLY A 450 -20.71 -25.88 -20.84
C GLY A 450 -20.80 -25.46 -22.30
N VAL A 451 -19.68 -25.12 -22.91
CA VAL A 451 -19.58 -24.78 -24.34
C VAL A 451 -19.94 -26.01 -25.21
N ALA A 452 -20.43 -25.77 -26.40
CA ALA A 452 -20.68 -26.84 -27.34
C ALA A 452 -19.34 -27.48 -27.79
N GLY A 453 -19.23 -28.77 -27.64
CA GLY A 453 -18.14 -29.55 -28.21
C GLY A 453 -18.36 -29.87 -29.70
N ALA A 454 -17.66 -30.86 -30.19
CA ALA A 454 -17.83 -31.34 -31.55
C ALA A 454 -19.30 -31.76 -31.82
N SER A 455 -19.82 -31.40 -32.96
CA SER A 455 -21.12 -31.91 -33.46
C SER A 455 -20.91 -33.12 -34.32
N LEU A 456 -21.92 -34.02 -34.31
CA LEU A 456 -21.95 -35.25 -35.11
C LEU A 456 -23.17 -35.24 -36.01
N ARG A 457 -22.98 -35.33 -37.33
CA ARG A 457 -24.05 -35.43 -38.29
C ARG A 457 -24.31 -36.91 -38.61
N LEU A 458 -25.54 -37.37 -38.35
CA LEU A 458 -26.03 -38.70 -38.76
C LEU A 458 -26.95 -38.55 -39.96
N ARG A 459 -26.67 -39.34 -41.01
CA ARG A 459 -27.43 -39.39 -42.27
C ARG A 459 -28.42 -40.50 -42.27
#